data_b88d482ca305f3fe57df74a582ddfaad
#
_entry.id   b88d482ca305f3fe57df74a582ddfaad
#
_cell.length_a   1.000
_cell.length_b   1.000
_cell.length_c   1.000
_cell.angle_alpha   90.00
_cell.angle_beta   90.00
_cell.angle_gamma   90.00
#
_symmetry.space_group_name_H-M   'P 1'
#
loop_
_entity.id
_entity.type
_entity.pdbx_description
1 polymer ?
#
loop_
_entity_poly.entity_id
_entity_poly.type
_entity_poly.pdbx_seq_one_letter_code
_entity_poly.pdbx_strand_id
1 'polypeptide(L)'
;MNYLVIPAYQPDQKLLKLVKKLREKCDFSIIIVDDGSSEDCQAIFEKLDGLATVLHHETNLGKGGALKTAYTYIQEQGQYGTVITADADGQHKVWDIFRVANQSQENPNQLVLGARAFSGKVPLRSAFGNKLTRFLFKQQTGVAVTDTQTGLRAFTTNMIPFMLDIEGQRYEYEMNVLLAASKAFPILEVPIETVYINDNEGSHFRPIRDGLMIYKDMFKFALSSLSSFIVDYLVYAFFLFVMMAVLISLRILLANGIARVASSIFNYSTNKRLVFKNKDSLARTGSGYLGLAIGLFILDTLLIRLFYTSFGLHLLLSKVIVGLLLFVVSWLIQKKIIFKERTAPTHEIL
;
A
#
# COMPACT_ATOMS: atom_id res chain seq x y z
N MET A 1 -8.09 -13.87 -26.54
CA MET A 1 -8.58 -14.88 -25.56
C MET A 1 -8.80 -14.21 -24.22
N ASN A 2 -9.75 -14.68 -23.39
CA ASN A 2 -9.98 -14.10 -22.05
C ASN A 2 -9.64 -15.14 -20.98
N TYR A 3 -8.76 -14.79 -20.08
CA TYR A 3 -8.35 -15.63 -18.97
C TYR A 3 -8.98 -15.07 -17.68
N LEU A 4 -9.72 -15.89 -16.96
CA LEU A 4 -10.24 -15.53 -15.63
C LEU A 4 -9.45 -16.29 -14.57
N VAL A 5 -8.74 -15.56 -13.73
CA VAL A 5 -7.90 -16.09 -12.64
C VAL A 5 -8.65 -15.95 -11.32
N ILE A 6 -8.81 -17.05 -10.60
CA ILE A 6 -9.47 -17.09 -9.29
C ILE A 6 -8.52 -17.75 -8.28
N PRO A 7 -7.81 -16.98 -7.44
CA PRO A 7 -7.06 -17.56 -6.32
C PRO A 7 -8.04 -18.06 -5.27
N ALA A 8 -7.87 -19.30 -4.81
CA ALA A 8 -8.74 -19.97 -3.88
C ALA A 8 -7.96 -20.58 -2.71
N TYR A 9 -8.34 -20.22 -1.49
CA TYR A 9 -7.84 -20.82 -0.25
C TYR A 9 -9.01 -21.16 0.66
N GLN A 10 -9.16 -22.42 1.02
CA GLN A 10 -10.29 -22.94 1.78
C GLN A 10 -11.65 -22.52 1.16
N PRO A 11 -11.87 -22.77 -0.16
CA PRO A 11 -13.09 -22.34 -0.82
C PRO A 11 -14.32 -23.10 -0.31
N ASP A 12 -15.47 -22.46 -0.46
CA ASP A 12 -16.78 -23.08 -0.21
C ASP A 12 -17.56 -23.30 -1.54
N GLN A 13 -18.80 -23.75 -1.42
CA GLN A 13 -19.69 -24.00 -2.57
C GLN A 13 -19.95 -22.76 -3.45
N LYS A 14 -19.59 -21.54 -3.01
CA LYS A 14 -19.76 -20.32 -3.79
C LYS A 14 -18.82 -20.30 -4.99
N LEU A 15 -17.61 -20.82 -4.85
CA LEU A 15 -16.66 -20.97 -5.96
C LEU A 15 -17.28 -21.83 -7.08
N LEU A 16 -17.81 -23.01 -6.74
CA LEU A 16 -18.45 -23.90 -7.72
C LEU A 16 -19.65 -23.25 -8.41
N LYS A 17 -20.48 -22.53 -7.64
CA LYS A 17 -21.63 -21.79 -8.18
C LYS A 17 -21.21 -20.67 -9.12
N LEU A 18 -20.13 -19.95 -8.79
CA LEU A 18 -19.57 -18.88 -9.63
C LEU A 18 -19.08 -19.46 -10.97
N VAL A 19 -18.27 -20.52 -10.92
CA VAL A 19 -17.70 -21.15 -12.13
C VAL A 19 -18.81 -21.71 -13.04
N LYS A 20 -19.81 -22.39 -12.49
CA LYS A 20 -20.94 -22.88 -13.28
C LYS A 20 -21.69 -21.75 -13.98
N LYS A 21 -22.02 -20.66 -13.26
CA LYS A 21 -22.69 -19.49 -13.85
C LYS A 21 -21.83 -18.82 -14.92
N LEU A 22 -20.51 -18.82 -14.79
CA LEU A 22 -19.60 -18.28 -15.78
C LEU A 22 -19.61 -19.16 -17.03
N ARG A 23 -19.54 -20.48 -16.90
CA ARG A 23 -19.58 -21.42 -18.03
C ARG A 23 -20.86 -21.36 -18.84
N GLU A 24 -22.01 -21.07 -18.20
CA GLU A 24 -23.27 -20.86 -18.89
C GLU A 24 -23.29 -19.58 -19.75
N LYS A 25 -22.38 -18.63 -19.50
CA LYS A 25 -22.48 -17.28 -20.08
C LYS A 25 -21.25 -16.86 -20.88
N CYS A 26 -20.11 -17.55 -20.75
CA CYS A 26 -18.86 -17.16 -21.41
C CYS A 26 -17.88 -18.31 -21.67
N ASP A 27 -17.05 -18.10 -22.68
CA ASP A 27 -15.95 -19.00 -23.06
C ASP A 27 -14.60 -18.53 -22.50
N PHE A 28 -14.60 -18.02 -21.26
CA PHE A 28 -13.34 -17.64 -20.62
C PHE A 28 -12.51 -18.88 -20.29
N SER A 29 -11.19 -18.80 -20.49
CA SER A 29 -10.27 -19.78 -19.93
C SER A 29 -10.18 -19.54 -18.42
N ILE A 30 -10.93 -20.33 -17.64
CA ILE A 30 -10.98 -20.18 -16.18
C ILE A 30 -9.82 -20.93 -15.57
N ILE A 31 -8.97 -20.22 -14.82
CA ILE A 31 -7.81 -20.76 -14.11
C ILE A 31 -8.02 -20.51 -12.63
N ILE A 32 -8.07 -21.59 -11.87
CA ILE A 32 -8.22 -21.56 -10.42
C ILE A 32 -6.90 -21.99 -9.81
N VAL A 33 -6.39 -21.26 -8.84
CA VAL A 33 -5.20 -21.67 -8.10
C VAL A 33 -5.60 -22.00 -6.68
N ASP A 34 -5.54 -23.28 -6.37
CA ASP A 34 -5.66 -23.77 -5.00
C ASP A 34 -4.37 -23.45 -4.24
N ASP A 35 -4.47 -22.51 -3.30
CA ASP A 35 -3.33 -22.01 -2.55
C ASP A 35 -3.08 -22.85 -1.27
N GLY A 36 -2.97 -24.15 -1.44
CA GLY A 36 -2.69 -25.10 -0.35
C GLY A 36 -3.85 -25.25 0.60
N SER A 37 -5.06 -25.50 0.08
CA SER A 37 -6.26 -25.78 0.89
C SER A 37 -6.16 -27.16 1.56
N SER A 38 -6.93 -27.35 2.63
CA SER A 38 -7.02 -28.63 3.33
C SER A 38 -7.75 -29.71 2.49
N GLU A 39 -7.58 -30.97 2.87
CA GLU A 39 -8.23 -32.11 2.23
C GLU A 39 -9.77 -31.98 2.17
N ASP A 40 -10.38 -31.31 3.14
CA ASP A 40 -11.84 -31.08 3.16
C ASP A 40 -12.34 -30.29 1.94
N CYS A 41 -11.47 -29.51 1.31
CA CYS A 41 -11.81 -28.71 0.11
C CYS A 41 -11.63 -29.49 -1.19
N GLN A 42 -10.97 -30.67 -1.17
CA GLN A 42 -10.64 -31.45 -2.36
C GLN A 42 -11.89 -31.75 -3.22
N ALA A 43 -12.99 -32.13 -2.56
CA ALA A 43 -14.27 -32.42 -3.24
C ALA A 43 -14.86 -31.20 -4.01
N ILE A 44 -14.44 -29.97 -3.69
CA ILE A 44 -14.83 -28.76 -4.43
C ILE A 44 -14.01 -28.66 -5.69
N PHE A 45 -12.68 -28.86 -5.61
CA PHE A 45 -11.78 -28.80 -6.75
C PHE A 45 -12.05 -29.93 -7.75
N GLU A 46 -12.33 -31.16 -7.28
CA GLU A 46 -12.73 -32.29 -8.15
C GLU A 46 -13.99 -31.98 -8.99
N LYS A 47 -14.98 -31.25 -8.41
CA LYS A 47 -16.18 -30.85 -9.13
C LYS A 47 -15.95 -29.72 -10.14
N LEU A 48 -14.76 -29.12 -10.15
CA LEU A 48 -14.35 -28.10 -11.13
C LEU A 48 -13.63 -28.73 -12.35
N ASP A 49 -13.34 -30.03 -12.30
CA ASP A 49 -12.78 -30.76 -13.42
C ASP A 49 -13.69 -30.62 -14.68
N GLY A 50 -13.04 -30.39 -15.83
CA GLY A 50 -13.75 -30.06 -17.08
C GLY A 50 -14.42 -28.68 -17.12
N LEU A 51 -14.52 -27.97 -15.99
CA LEU A 51 -15.06 -26.61 -15.94
C LEU A 51 -13.96 -25.53 -15.84
N ALA A 52 -12.82 -25.84 -15.26
CA ALA A 52 -11.71 -24.91 -15.09
C ALA A 52 -10.38 -25.67 -15.06
N THR A 53 -9.28 -24.98 -15.39
CA THR A 53 -7.93 -25.49 -15.10
C THR A 53 -7.64 -25.19 -13.63
N VAL A 54 -7.33 -26.23 -12.85
CA VAL A 54 -6.97 -26.09 -11.43
C VAL A 54 -5.48 -26.32 -11.27
N LEU A 55 -4.78 -25.33 -10.70
CA LEU A 55 -3.36 -25.41 -10.32
C LEU A 55 -3.28 -25.53 -8.80
N HIS A 56 -2.45 -26.43 -8.28
CA HIS A 56 -2.36 -26.69 -6.85
C HIS A 56 -1.00 -26.28 -6.29
N HIS A 57 -1.01 -25.63 -5.13
CA HIS A 57 0.16 -25.41 -4.29
C HIS A 57 0.21 -26.47 -3.17
N GLU A 58 1.40 -26.96 -2.86
CA GLU A 58 1.60 -27.86 -1.72
C GLU A 58 1.35 -27.15 -0.37
N THR A 59 1.64 -25.84 -0.32
CA THR A 59 1.49 -25.01 0.88
C THR A 59 0.94 -23.65 0.52
N ASN A 60 0.30 -22.98 1.50
CA ASN A 60 -0.23 -21.63 1.29
C ASN A 60 0.87 -20.60 1.06
N LEU A 61 1.00 -20.13 -0.16
CA LEU A 61 1.92 -19.06 -0.58
C LEU A 61 1.30 -17.67 -0.42
N GLY A 62 -0.03 -17.59 -0.33
CA GLY A 62 -0.82 -16.37 -0.26
C GLY A 62 -1.37 -15.91 -1.61
N LYS A 63 -2.35 -15.01 -1.56
CA LYS A 63 -3.09 -14.54 -2.75
C LYS A 63 -2.18 -14.05 -3.87
N GLY A 64 -1.13 -13.29 -3.55
CA GLY A 64 -0.16 -12.81 -4.54
C GLY A 64 0.64 -13.95 -5.16
N GLY A 65 1.03 -14.96 -4.38
CA GLY A 65 1.67 -16.17 -4.88
C GLY A 65 0.77 -16.92 -5.87
N ALA A 66 -0.49 -17.13 -5.51
CA ALA A 66 -1.47 -17.78 -6.38
C ALA A 66 -1.72 -17.01 -7.68
N LEU A 67 -1.83 -15.68 -7.62
CA LEU A 67 -1.94 -14.84 -8.81
C LEU A 67 -0.71 -14.98 -9.73
N LYS A 68 0.50 -14.95 -9.17
CA LYS A 68 1.74 -15.12 -9.93
C LYS A 68 1.82 -16.49 -10.61
N THR A 69 1.43 -17.56 -9.93
CA THR A 69 1.37 -18.91 -10.52
C THR A 69 0.44 -18.94 -11.72
N ALA A 70 -0.75 -18.34 -11.62
CA ALA A 70 -1.65 -18.25 -12.77
C ALA A 70 -1.08 -17.39 -13.91
N TYR A 71 -0.41 -16.28 -13.60
CA TYR A 71 0.21 -15.43 -14.62
C TYR A 71 1.35 -16.13 -15.34
N THR A 72 2.18 -16.90 -14.63
CA THR A 72 3.23 -17.74 -15.23
C THR A 72 2.62 -18.77 -16.17
N TYR A 73 1.59 -19.48 -15.72
CA TYR A 73 0.85 -20.44 -16.55
C TYR A 73 0.29 -19.79 -17.82
N ILE A 74 -0.33 -18.60 -17.73
CA ILE A 74 -0.87 -17.88 -18.90
C ILE A 74 0.26 -17.45 -19.84
N GLN A 75 1.39 -17.01 -19.31
CA GLN A 75 2.55 -16.60 -20.10
C GLN A 75 3.12 -17.78 -20.91
N GLU A 76 3.16 -18.97 -20.33
CA GLU A 76 3.61 -20.20 -20.99
C GLU A 76 2.68 -20.63 -22.13
N GLN A 77 1.38 -20.28 -22.06
CA GLN A 77 0.46 -20.54 -23.20
C GLN A 77 0.76 -19.68 -24.43
N GLY A 78 1.48 -18.55 -24.26
CA GLY A 78 1.94 -17.70 -25.35
C GLY A 78 0.85 -16.98 -26.16
N GLN A 79 -0.40 -16.99 -25.69
CA GLN A 79 -1.53 -16.40 -26.41
C GLN A 79 -1.84 -14.98 -25.90
N TYR A 80 -2.01 -14.07 -26.85
CA TYR A 80 -2.47 -12.71 -26.51
C TYR A 80 -3.92 -12.72 -26.05
N GLY A 81 -4.21 -11.93 -25.01
CA GLY A 81 -5.55 -11.84 -24.47
C GLY A 81 -5.67 -10.90 -23.27
N THR A 82 -6.82 -10.98 -22.62
CA THR A 82 -7.12 -10.24 -21.40
C THR A 82 -7.07 -11.18 -20.19
N VAL A 83 -6.38 -10.77 -19.15
CA VAL A 83 -6.36 -11.43 -17.84
C VAL A 83 -7.32 -10.69 -16.92
N ILE A 84 -8.25 -11.41 -16.34
CA ILE A 84 -9.20 -10.90 -15.35
C ILE A 84 -8.92 -11.64 -14.04
N THR A 85 -8.87 -10.95 -12.92
CA THR A 85 -8.81 -11.55 -11.59
C THR A 85 -10.13 -11.37 -10.86
N ALA A 86 -10.58 -12.38 -10.14
CA ALA A 86 -11.77 -12.32 -9.28
C ALA A 86 -11.56 -13.13 -8.01
N ASP A 87 -12.27 -12.76 -6.93
CA ASP A 87 -12.21 -13.49 -5.65
C ASP A 87 -13.11 -14.74 -5.68
N ALA A 88 -12.70 -15.78 -4.92
CA ALA A 88 -13.42 -17.05 -4.84
C ALA A 88 -14.70 -17.00 -3.98
N ASP A 89 -14.96 -15.89 -3.28
CA ASP A 89 -16.04 -15.71 -2.32
C ASP A 89 -17.43 -15.46 -2.94
N GLY A 90 -17.47 -15.30 -4.26
CA GLY A 90 -18.70 -15.09 -5.02
C GLY A 90 -19.31 -13.69 -4.87
N GLN A 91 -18.58 -12.71 -4.36
CA GLN A 91 -19.05 -11.33 -4.23
C GLN A 91 -19.08 -10.57 -5.55
N HIS A 92 -18.34 -11.04 -6.57
CA HIS A 92 -18.34 -10.45 -7.90
C HIS A 92 -19.46 -11.03 -8.78
N LYS A 93 -20.32 -10.17 -9.31
CA LYS A 93 -21.35 -10.59 -10.26
C LYS A 93 -20.72 -10.96 -11.60
N VAL A 94 -21.22 -11.99 -12.25
CA VAL A 94 -20.75 -12.42 -13.58
C VAL A 94 -20.78 -11.26 -14.58
N TRP A 95 -21.82 -10.42 -14.53
CA TRP A 95 -21.95 -9.27 -15.41
C TRP A 95 -20.85 -8.21 -15.20
N ASP A 96 -20.42 -8.01 -13.94
CA ASP A 96 -19.34 -7.07 -13.64
C ASP A 96 -17.99 -7.60 -14.11
N ILE A 97 -17.76 -8.92 -14.00
CA ILE A 97 -16.57 -9.58 -14.57
C ILE A 97 -16.49 -9.31 -16.08
N PHE A 98 -17.61 -9.45 -16.79
CA PHE A 98 -17.69 -9.12 -18.23
C PHE A 98 -17.38 -7.66 -18.53
N ARG A 99 -18.00 -6.75 -17.79
CA ARG A 99 -17.79 -5.31 -18.00
C ARG A 99 -16.34 -4.93 -17.84
N VAL A 100 -15.67 -5.44 -16.80
CA VAL A 100 -14.26 -5.18 -16.53
C VAL A 100 -13.37 -5.81 -17.61
N ALA A 101 -13.72 -7.03 -18.08
CA ALA A 101 -13.02 -7.69 -19.18
C ALA A 101 -13.12 -6.89 -20.49
N ASN A 102 -14.33 -6.47 -20.87
CA ASN A 102 -14.54 -5.68 -22.09
C ASN A 102 -13.82 -4.35 -22.06
N GLN A 103 -13.85 -3.65 -20.91
CA GLN A 103 -13.13 -2.39 -20.77
C GLN A 103 -11.60 -2.57 -20.90
N SER A 104 -11.06 -3.70 -20.45
CA SER A 104 -9.63 -4.00 -20.65
C SER A 104 -9.29 -4.33 -22.11
N GLN A 105 -10.20 -4.93 -22.87
CA GLN A 105 -10.02 -5.16 -24.30
C GLN A 105 -10.06 -3.86 -25.11
N GLU A 106 -11.00 -2.97 -24.78
CA GLU A 106 -11.14 -1.66 -25.40
C GLU A 106 -9.99 -0.71 -25.06
N ASN A 107 -9.35 -0.92 -23.92
CA ASN A 107 -8.27 -0.08 -23.38
C ASN A 107 -6.99 -0.91 -23.11
N PRO A 108 -6.32 -1.42 -24.14
CA PRO A 108 -5.07 -2.18 -23.96
C PRO A 108 -4.01 -1.33 -23.26
N ASN A 109 -3.12 -1.99 -22.52
CA ASN A 109 -2.06 -1.34 -21.72
C ASN A 109 -2.57 -0.43 -20.58
N GLN A 110 -3.80 -0.64 -20.11
CA GLN A 110 -4.33 -0.02 -18.90
C GLN A 110 -4.62 -1.08 -17.84
N LEU A 111 -4.47 -0.69 -16.56
CA LEU A 111 -4.98 -1.51 -15.46
C LEU A 111 -6.43 -1.10 -15.18
N VAL A 112 -7.36 -2.02 -15.47
CA VAL A 112 -8.80 -1.81 -15.23
C VAL A 112 -9.18 -2.36 -13.86
N LEU A 113 -9.87 -1.57 -13.06
CA LEU A 113 -10.33 -1.91 -11.70
C LEU A 113 -11.86 -1.94 -11.67
N GLY A 114 -12.45 -3.01 -11.16
CA GLY A 114 -13.86 -3.03 -10.80
C GLY A 114 -14.05 -2.29 -9.49
N ALA A 115 -14.44 -1.02 -9.54
CA ALA A 115 -14.61 -0.16 -8.37
C ALA A 115 -15.99 -0.31 -7.76
N ARG A 116 -16.06 -0.70 -6.49
CA ARG A 116 -17.31 -0.83 -5.75
C ARG A 116 -17.94 0.54 -5.52
N ALA A 117 -19.19 0.69 -5.93
CA ALA A 117 -19.98 1.84 -5.53
C ALA A 117 -20.35 1.66 -4.05
N PHE A 118 -19.70 2.43 -3.15
CA PHE A 118 -20.02 2.44 -1.72
C PHE A 118 -21.36 3.17 -1.45
N SER A 119 -22.43 2.75 -2.15
CA SER A 119 -23.79 3.24 -1.96
C SER A 119 -24.56 2.20 -1.15
N GLY A 120 -25.01 2.58 0.06
CA GLY A 120 -25.78 1.71 0.95
C GLY A 120 -25.16 1.53 2.34
N LYS A 121 -25.62 0.55 3.11
CA LYS A 121 -25.08 0.20 4.44
C LYS A 121 -23.72 -0.49 4.30
N VAL A 122 -22.66 0.31 4.22
CA VAL A 122 -21.28 -0.19 4.23
C VAL A 122 -20.83 -0.35 5.68
N PRO A 123 -20.26 -1.49 6.07
CA PRO A 123 -19.67 -1.65 7.39
C PRO A 123 -18.64 -0.54 7.65
N LEU A 124 -18.75 0.16 8.80
CA LEU A 124 -17.91 1.31 9.15
C LEU A 124 -16.40 1.02 9.05
N ARG A 125 -15.99 -0.22 9.38
CA ARG A 125 -14.58 -0.66 9.27
C ARG A 125 -14.09 -0.66 7.82
N SER A 126 -14.91 -1.16 6.89
CA SER A 126 -14.58 -1.19 5.45
C SER A 126 -14.54 0.22 4.86
N ALA A 127 -15.51 1.07 5.24
CA ALA A 127 -15.56 2.46 4.77
C ALA A 127 -14.35 3.27 5.26
N PHE A 128 -13.99 3.17 6.54
CA PHE A 128 -12.86 3.88 7.12
C PHE A 128 -11.53 3.37 6.54
N GLY A 129 -11.35 2.04 6.46
CA GLY A 129 -10.14 1.44 5.87
C GLY A 129 -9.92 1.90 4.43
N ASN A 130 -10.96 1.83 3.58
CA ASN A 130 -10.85 2.28 2.20
C ASN A 130 -10.63 3.80 2.09
N LYS A 131 -11.29 4.62 2.91
CA LYS A 131 -11.08 6.09 2.91
C LYS A 131 -9.64 6.46 3.26
N LEU A 132 -9.06 5.81 4.26
CA LEU A 132 -7.67 6.02 4.67
C LEU A 132 -6.71 5.59 3.56
N THR A 133 -6.91 4.38 3.00
CA THR A 133 -6.07 3.83 1.92
C THR A 133 -6.10 4.70 0.67
N ARG A 134 -7.28 5.15 0.25
CA ARG A 134 -7.45 6.08 -0.88
C ARG A 134 -6.69 7.39 -0.67
N PHE A 135 -6.82 7.98 0.53
CA PHE A 135 -6.10 9.22 0.87
C PHE A 135 -4.59 9.00 0.76
N LEU A 136 -4.07 7.94 1.37
CA LEU A 136 -2.65 7.61 1.37
C LEU A 136 -2.15 7.29 -0.05
N PHE A 137 -2.92 6.52 -0.82
CA PHE A 137 -2.61 6.20 -2.21
C PHE A 137 -2.53 7.46 -3.07
N LYS A 138 -3.53 8.35 -3.00
CA LYS A 138 -3.53 9.64 -3.71
C LYS A 138 -2.35 10.51 -3.32
N GLN A 139 -1.98 10.55 -2.03
CA GLN A 139 -0.82 11.32 -1.57
C GLN A 139 0.51 10.75 -2.09
N GLN A 140 0.58 9.43 -2.29
CA GLN A 140 1.79 8.77 -2.75
C GLN A 140 1.97 8.80 -4.27
N THR A 141 0.88 8.64 -5.03
CA THR A 141 0.91 8.47 -6.48
C THR A 141 0.44 9.69 -7.26
N GLY A 142 -0.33 10.58 -6.63
CA GLY A 142 -1.05 11.66 -7.31
C GLY A 142 -2.33 11.20 -8.00
N VAL A 143 -2.55 9.88 -8.16
CA VAL A 143 -3.71 9.30 -8.84
C VAL A 143 -4.85 9.11 -7.85
N ALA A 144 -6.06 9.48 -8.24
CA ALA A 144 -7.27 9.26 -7.44
C ALA A 144 -7.91 7.94 -7.87
N VAL A 145 -8.01 6.98 -6.94
CA VAL A 145 -8.71 5.70 -7.13
C VAL A 145 -9.80 5.60 -6.07
N THR A 146 -11.00 5.16 -6.45
CA THR A 146 -12.15 5.09 -5.55
C THR A 146 -12.19 3.79 -4.74
N ASP A 147 -11.64 2.70 -5.28
CA ASP A 147 -11.51 1.42 -4.57
C ASP A 147 -10.11 0.82 -4.75
N THR A 148 -9.27 1.01 -3.75
CA THR A 148 -7.89 0.49 -3.75
C THR A 148 -7.79 -0.98 -3.36
N GLN A 149 -8.87 -1.58 -2.86
CA GLN A 149 -8.90 -2.93 -2.29
C GLN A 149 -9.69 -3.94 -3.13
N THR A 150 -10.15 -3.55 -4.32
CA THR A 150 -10.87 -4.47 -5.19
C THR A 150 -9.98 -5.60 -5.69
N GLY A 151 -10.49 -6.84 -5.64
CA GLY A 151 -9.87 -8.02 -6.26
C GLY A 151 -10.28 -8.22 -7.72
N LEU A 152 -11.33 -7.53 -8.19
CA LEU A 152 -11.76 -7.58 -9.59
C LEU A 152 -10.93 -6.60 -10.42
N ARG A 153 -9.98 -7.13 -11.17
CA ARG A 153 -9.05 -6.35 -12.01
C ARG A 153 -8.93 -6.99 -13.38
N ALA A 154 -8.60 -6.20 -14.38
CA ALA A 154 -8.24 -6.73 -15.68
C ALA A 154 -7.11 -5.95 -16.33
N PHE A 155 -6.33 -6.65 -17.15
CA PHE A 155 -5.21 -6.10 -17.91
C PHE A 155 -4.89 -7.03 -19.10
N THR A 156 -4.13 -6.58 -20.06
CA THR A 156 -3.73 -7.41 -21.21
C THR A 156 -2.49 -8.25 -20.90
N THR A 157 -2.36 -9.41 -21.54
CA THR A 157 -1.28 -10.39 -21.26
C THR A 157 0.13 -9.82 -21.43
N ASN A 158 0.33 -8.77 -22.23
CA ASN A 158 1.62 -8.08 -22.36
C ASN A 158 2.08 -7.40 -21.05
N MET A 159 1.18 -7.19 -20.09
CA MET A 159 1.52 -6.66 -18.76
C MET A 159 1.96 -7.76 -17.77
N ILE A 160 1.85 -9.05 -18.12
CA ILE A 160 2.22 -10.16 -17.23
C ILE A 160 3.68 -10.06 -16.75
N PRO A 161 4.70 -9.79 -17.58
CA PRO A 161 6.07 -9.66 -17.09
C PRO A 161 6.21 -8.58 -16.01
N PHE A 162 5.53 -7.43 -16.17
CA PHE A 162 5.48 -6.40 -15.16
C PHE A 162 4.81 -6.89 -13.87
N MET A 163 3.68 -7.62 -13.97
CA MET A 163 2.97 -8.15 -12.80
C MET A 163 3.83 -9.17 -12.03
N LEU A 164 4.59 -10.00 -12.71
CA LEU A 164 5.46 -11.01 -12.10
C LEU A 164 6.65 -10.39 -11.36
N ASP A 165 7.17 -9.25 -11.82
CA ASP A 165 8.31 -8.54 -11.21
C ASP A 165 7.94 -7.82 -9.91
N ILE A 166 6.66 -7.59 -9.64
CA ILE A 166 6.21 -6.90 -8.43
C ILE A 166 6.40 -7.78 -7.19
N GLU A 167 7.05 -7.22 -6.16
CA GLU A 167 7.25 -7.90 -4.88
C GLU A 167 5.92 -8.13 -4.13
N GLY A 168 5.87 -9.21 -3.36
CA GLY A 168 4.75 -9.61 -2.51
C GLY A 168 4.18 -10.97 -2.89
N GLN A 169 3.67 -11.70 -1.89
CA GLN A 169 3.05 -13.01 -2.07
C GLN A 169 1.65 -13.10 -1.47
N ARG A 170 1.31 -12.17 -0.55
CA ARG A 170 0.02 -12.16 0.14
C ARG A 170 -0.84 -10.99 -0.34
N TYR A 171 -1.69 -10.45 0.52
CA TYR A 171 -2.59 -9.32 0.20
C TYR A 171 -1.86 -8.02 -0.15
N GLU A 172 -0.62 -7.83 0.33
CA GLU A 172 0.21 -6.68 -0.03
C GLU A 172 0.55 -6.63 -1.53
N TYR A 173 0.58 -7.78 -2.20
CA TYR A 173 0.87 -7.85 -3.64
C TYR A 173 -0.08 -6.99 -4.47
N GLU A 174 -1.38 -7.09 -4.23
CA GLU A 174 -2.38 -6.31 -4.98
C GLU A 174 -2.21 -4.80 -4.79
N MET A 175 -1.81 -4.37 -3.60
CA MET A 175 -1.51 -2.96 -3.35
C MET A 175 -0.19 -2.54 -4.01
N ASN A 176 0.84 -3.40 -3.96
CA ASN A 176 2.12 -3.14 -4.62
C ASN A 176 1.95 -3.04 -6.13
N VAL A 177 1.15 -3.92 -6.73
CA VAL A 177 0.76 -3.83 -8.16
C VAL A 177 0.08 -2.50 -8.43
N LEU A 178 -0.90 -2.09 -7.63
CA LEU A 178 -1.62 -0.83 -7.84
C LEU A 178 -0.69 0.39 -7.73
N LEU A 179 0.22 0.40 -6.75
CA LEU A 179 1.23 1.45 -6.57
C LEU A 179 2.23 1.52 -7.73
N ALA A 180 2.70 0.38 -8.21
CA ALA A 180 3.64 0.33 -9.32
C ALA A 180 2.95 0.66 -10.65
N ALA A 181 1.77 0.09 -10.90
CA ALA A 181 0.99 0.34 -12.11
C ALA A 181 0.58 1.81 -12.24
N SER A 182 0.26 2.50 -11.13
CA SER A 182 -0.08 3.93 -11.18
C SER A 182 1.04 4.84 -11.71
N LYS A 183 2.27 4.36 -11.73
CA LYS A 183 3.44 5.07 -12.28
C LYS A 183 3.74 4.68 -13.74
N ALA A 184 3.34 3.47 -14.15
CA ALA A 184 3.71 2.88 -15.43
C ALA A 184 2.58 2.85 -16.45
N PHE A 185 1.33 2.75 -15.99
CA PHE A 185 0.14 2.58 -16.83
C PHE A 185 -1.00 3.47 -16.37
N PRO A 186 -1.90 3.88 -17.28
CA PRO A 186 -3.16 4.48 -16.90
C PRO A 186 -4.02 3.50 -16.10
N ILE A 187 -4.76 4.00 -15.12
CA ILE A 187 -5.73 3.23 -14.33
C ILE A 187 -7.13 3.66 -14.74
N LEU A 188 -7.96 2.68 -15.13
CA LEU A 188 -9.36 2.87 -15.46
C LEU A 188 -10.24 2.22 -14.40
N GLU A 189 -11.21 2.94 -13.85
CA GLU A 189 -12.18 2.39 -12.91
C GLU A 189 -13.53 2.14 -13.60
N VAL A 190 -14.07 0.93 -13.43
CA VAL A 190 -15.38 0.50 -13.89
C VAL A 190 -16.27 0.32 -12.66
N PRO A 191 -17.36 1.08 -12.51
CA PRO A 191 -18.28 0.89 -11.39
C PRO A 191 -18.88 -0.51 -11.40
N ILE A 192 -18.79 -1.23 -10.27
CA ILE A 192 -19.37 -2.56 -10.11
C ILE A 192 -20.36 -2.60 -8.95
N GLU A 193 -21.27 -3.56 -9.01
CA GLU A 193 -22.19 -3.84 -7.93
C GLU A 193 -21.53 -4.84 -6.96
N THR A 194 -21.58 -4.55 -5.67
CA THR A 194 -21.07 -5.46 -4.63
C THR A 194 -22.22 -6.22 -4.00
N VAL A 195 -22.11 -7.52 -3.95
CA VAL A 195 -22.99 -8.37 -3.15
C VAL A 195 -22.32 -8.58 -1.79
N TYR A 196 -22.82 -7.89 -0.75
CA TYR A 196 -22.39 -8.16 0.61
C TYR A 196 -23.05 -9.45 1.10
N ILE A 197 -22.27 -10.51 1.29
CA ILE A 197 -22.73 -11.80 1.80
C ILE A 197 -22.29 -11.90 3.26
N ASN A 198 -23.24 -11.99 4.20
CA ASN A 198 -23.03 -12.22 5.63
C ASN A 198 -21.91 -11.32 6.24
N ASP A 199 -22.06 -10.00 6.17
CA ASP A 199 -21.13 -9.03 6.79
C ASP A 199 -19.62 -9.29 6.57
N ASN A 200 -19.24 -9.96 5.46
CA ASN A 200 -17.86 -10.36 5.10
C ASN A 200 -17.24 -11.45 6.00
N GLU A 201 -18.02 -12.29 6.66
CA GLU A 201 -17.48 -13.40 7.48
C GLU A 201 -16.64 -14.42 6.68
N GLY A 202 -16.79 -14.47 5.36
CA GLY A 202 -15.99 -15.34 4.46
C GLY A 202 -14.64 -14.73 4.01
N SER A 203 -14.30 -13.53 4.43
CA SER A 203 -13.03 -12.90 4.05
C SER A 203 -11.90 -13.34 4.98
N HIS A 204 -10.89 -14.02 4.44
CA HIS A 204 -9.66 -14.36 5.14
C HIS A 204 -8.74 -13.14 5.37
N PHE A 205 -9.15 -11.95 4.95
CA PHE A 205 -8.45 -10.70 5.19
C PHE A 205 -8.46 -10.33 6.67
N ARG A 206 -7.28 -10.23 7.28
CA ARG A 206 -7.09 -9.80 8.68
C ARG A 206 -6.77 -8.30 8.69
N PRO A 207 -7.74 -7.40 8.99
CA PRO A 207 -7.60 -5.95 8.76
C PRO A 207 -6.36 -5.33 9.39
N ILE A 208 -5.97 -5.77 10.58
CA ILE A 208 -4.80 -5.22 11.30
C ILE A 208 -3.51 -5.80 10.72
N ARG A 209 -3.42 -7.12 10.59
CA ARG A 209 -2.17 -7.80 10.16
C ARG A 209 -1.85 -7.50 8.70
N ASP A 210 -2.85 -7.62 7.83
CA ASP A 210 -2.67 -7.43 6.39
C ASP A 210 -2.55 -5.95 6.06
N GLY A 211 -3.26 -5.07 6.79
CA GLY A 211 -3.07 -3.64 6.77
C GLY A 211 -1.66 -3.20 7.19
N LEU A 212 -1.09 -3.80 8.25
CA LEU A 212 0.30 -3.55 8.65
C LEU A 212 1.31 -4.02 7.59
N MET A 213 1.05 -5.12 6.88
CA MET A 213 1.91 -5.58 5.78
C MET A 213 1.85 -4.64 4.58
N ILE A 214 0.66 -4.18 4.19
CA ILE A 214 0.46 -3.21 3.11
C ILE A 214 1.19 -1.90 3.40
N TYR A 215 1.18 -1.45 4.65
CA TYR A 215 1.76 -0.16 5.06
C TYR A 215 3.09 -0.29 5.81
N LYS A 216 3.71 -1.46 5.78
CA LYS A 216 4.95 -1.76 6.53
C LYS A 216 6.02 -0.67 6.40
N ASP A 217 6.28 -0.19 5.19
CA ASP A 217 7.31 0.82 4.98
C ASP A 217 6.88 2.22 5.42
N MET A 218 5.59 2.54 5.30
CA MET A 218 5.03 3.76 5.87
C MET A 218 5.04 3.71 7.42
N PHE A 219 4.72 2.55 8.01
CA PHE A 219 4.80 2.35 9.45
C PHE A 219 6.24 2.43 9.97
N LYS A 220 7.20 1.84 9.26
CA LYS A 220 8.62 1.98 9.61
C LYS A 220 9.07 3.43 9.58
N PHE A 221 8.66 4.20 8.57
CA PHE A 221 8.96 5.62 8.47
C PHE A 221 8.33 6.42 9.62
N ALA A 222 7.05 6.19 9.91
CA ALA A 222 6.36 6.85 11.02
C ALA A 222 6.99 6.49 12.37
N LEU A 223 7.34 5.21 12.57
CA LEU A 223 8.00 4.74 13.78
C LEU A 223 9.41 5.32 13.93
N SER A 224 10.20 5.38 12.86
CA SER A 224 11.50 6.02 12.84
C SER A 224 11.42 7.50 13.22
N SER A 225 10.44 8.21 12.67
CA SER A 225 10.22 9.63 12.96
C SER A 225 9.75 9.86 14.39
N LEU A 226 8.88 9.00 14.92
CA LEU A 226 8.43 9.04 16.32
C LEU A 226 9.59 8.75 17.28
N SER A 227 10.40 7.74 16.97
CA SER A 227 11.61 7.43 17.78
C SER A 227 12.59 8.60 17.79
N SER A 228 12.76 9.27 16.66
CA SER A 228 13.60 10.46 16.57
C SER A 228 13.07 11.64 17.38
N PHE A 229 11.74 11.80 17.41
CA PHE A 229 11.09 12.80 18.26
C PHE A 229 11.31 12.49 19.75
N ILE A 230 11.23 11.22 20.15
CA ILE A 230 11.52 10.81 21.55
C ILE A 230 12.97 11.13 21.92
N VAL A 231 13.94 10.82 21.04
CA VAL A 231 15.37 11.17 21.24
C VAL A 231 15.51 12.68 21.36
N ASP A 232 14.91 13.47 20.47
CA ASP A 232 14.93 14.93 20.49
C ASP A 232 14.41 15.48 21.85
N TYR A 233 13.27 14.98 22.28
CA TYR A 233 12.64 15.39 23.53
C TYR A 233 13.49 15.04 24.77
N LEU A 234 13.99 13.82 24.85
CA LEU A 234 14.81 13.38 26.00
C LEU A 234 16.13 14.15 26.09
N VAL A 235 16.82 14.36 24.98
CA VAL A 235 18.05 15.14 24.92
C VAL A 235 17.78 16.60 25.27
N TYR A 236 16.70 17.18 24.73
CA TYR A 236 16.28 18.55 25.08
C TYR A 236 16.00 18.69 26.58
N ALA A 237 15.19 17.79 27.16
CA ALA A 237 14.87 17.83 28.58
C ALA A 237 16.09 17.68 29.46
N PHE A 238 17.00 16.78 29.12
CA PHE A 238 18.28 16.57 29.85
C PHE A 238 19.13 17.83 29.85
N PHE A 239 19.40 18.44 28.70
CA PHE A 239 20.23 19.65 28.62
C PHE A 239 19.52 20.88 29.18
N LEU A 240 18.20 20.96 29.08
CA LEU A 240 17.43 22.01 29.75
C LEU A 240 17.61 21.92 31.27
N PHE A 241 17.69 20.74 31.84
CA PHE A 241 17.95 20.55 33.28
C PHE A 241 19.42 20.83 33.64
N VAL A 242 20.39 20.27 32.90
CA VAL A 242 21.83 20.45 33.20
C VAL A 242 22.26 21.91 33.08
N MET A 243 21.67 22.68 32.18
CA MET A 243 22.02 24.09 31.94
C MET A 243 21.17 25.07 32.75
N MET A 244 20.70 24.72 33.95
CA MET A 244 19.86 25.60 34.78
C MET A 244 20.48 26.95 35.13
N ALA A 245 21.81 27.01 35.24
CA ALA A 245 22.56 28.24 35.54
C ALA A 245 22.70 29.20 34.35
N VAL A 246 22.29 28.79 33.13
CA VAL A 246 22.39 29.59 31.89
C VAL A 246 21.10 30.42 31.71
N LEU A 247 21.23 31.66 31.19
CA LEU A 247 20.13 32.51 30.83
C LEU A 247 19.11 31.76 29.98
N ILE A 248 17.79 31.91 30.30
CA ILE A 248 16.74 31.07 29.71
C ILE A 248 16.72 31.05 28.18
N SER A 249 16.94 32.22 27.55
CA SER A 249 16.95 32.29 26.08
C SER A 249 18.11 31.50 25.45
N LEU A 250 19.30 31.56 26.05
CA LEU A 250 20.47 30.83 25.59
C LEU A 250 20.35 29.34 25.93
N ARG A 251 19.79 28.99 27.05
CA ARG A 251 19.48 27.62 27.47
C ARG A 251 18.53 26.92 26.51
N ILE A 252 17.44 27.58 26.10
CA ILE A 252 16.50 27.06 25.10
C ILE A 252 17.24 26.81 23.77
N LEU A 253 18.04 27.76 23.31
CA LEU A 253 18.78 27.64 22.04
C LEU A 253 19.76 26.49 22.07
N LEU A 254 20.62 26.39 23.11
CA LEU A 254 21.65 25.37 23.24
C LEU A 254 21.05 23.97 23.40
N ALA A 255 20.08 23.81 24.33
CA ALA A 255 19.42 22.54 24.57
C ALA A 255 18.70 22.04 23.30
N ASN A 256 18.01 22.93 22.60
CA ASN A 256 17.33 22.60 21.35
C ASN A 256 18.33 22.26 20.23
N GLY A 257 19.44 22.99 20.11
CA GLY A 257 20.48 22.72 19.12
C GLY A 257 21.09 21.32 19.30
N ILE A 258 21.49 20.98 20.52
CA ILE A 258 22.07 19.67 20.83
C ILE A 258 21.06 18.55 20.57
N ALA A 259 19.81 18.73 21.02
CA ALA A 259 18.74 17.77 20.79
C ALA A 259 18.50 17.53 19.28
N ARG A 260 18.47 18.61 18.51
CA ARG A 260 18.23 18.52 17.05
C ARG A 260 19.38 17.84 16.29
N VAL A 261 20.61 18.08 16.69
CA VAL A 261 21.78 17.36 16.11
C VAL A 261 21.67 15.86 16.41
N ALA A 262 21.45 15.50 17.66
CA ALA A 262 21.33 14.11 18.08
C ALA A 262 20.15 13.38 17.38
N SER A 263 18.98 13.99 17.37
CA SER A 263 17.79 13.42 16.74
C SER A 263 17.93 13.33 15.20
N SER A 264 18.58 14.30 14.57
CA SER A 264 18.82 14.29 13.12
C SER A 264 19.77 13.16 12.70
N ILE A 265 20.87 12.94 13.44
CA ILE A 265 21.79 11.83 13.21
C ILE A 265 21.07 10.49 13.38
N PHE A 266 20.26 10.37 14.43
CA PHE A 266 19.48 9.18 14.70
C PHE A 266 18.44 8.92 13.57
N ASN A 267 17.66 9.93 13.19
CA ASN A 267 16.65 9.83 12.15
C ASN A 267 17.26 9.44 10.79
N TYR A 268 18.33 10.14 10.40
CA TYR A 268 19.03 9.84 9.15
C TYR A 268 19.55 8.40 9.13
N SER A 269 20.20 7.96 10.20
CA SER A 269 20.78 6.60 10.29
C SER A 269 19.70 5.53 10.23
N THR A 270 18.59 5.73 10.94
CA THR A 270 17.45 4.80 10.99
C THR A 270 16.73 4.77 9.66
N ASN A 271 16.44 5.92 9.07
CA ASN A 271 15.76 6.00 7.77
C ASN A 271 16.60 5.38 6.65
N LYS A 272 17.91 5.69 6.59
CA LYS A 272 18.79 5.13 5.56
C LYS A 272 18.89 3.61 5.65
N ARG A 273 19.03 3.03 6.87
CA ARG A 273 19.26 1.59 7.07
C ARG A 273 17.97 0.77 7.07
N LEU A 274 16.91 1.23 7.74
CA LEU A 274 15.72 0.44 8.02
C LEU A 274 14.53 0.76 7.11
N VAL A 275 14.35 2.04 6.74
CA VAL A 275 13.18 2.46 5.96
C VAL A 275 13.46 2.37 4.46
N PHE A 276 14.50 3.06 3.99
CA PHE A 276 14.74 3.19 2.54
C PHE A 276 15.74 2.18 2.00
N LYS A 277 16.46 1.44 2.87
CA LYS A 277 17.54 0.50 2.48
C LYS A 277 18.46 1.06 1.38
N ASN A 278 18.58 2.40 1.36
CA ASN A 278 19.20 3.12 0.27
C ASN A 278 20.73 2.95 0.33
N LYS A 279 21.30 2.50 -0.79
CA LYS A 279 22.74 2.31 -0.99
C LYS A 279 23.43 3.57 -1.56
N ASP A 280 22.67 4.64 -1.86
CA ASP A 280 23.22 5.87 -2.44
C ASP A 280 24.21 6.58 -1.49
N SER A 281 25.15 7.31 -2.08
CA SER A 281 26.19 8.04 -1.33
C SER A 281 25.59 9.12 -0.42
N LEU A 282 26.24 9.34 0.71
CA LEU A 282 25.87 10.34 1.73
C LEU A 282 25.75 11.76 1.12
N ALA A 283 26.56 12.08 0.11
CA ALA A 283 26.62 13.40 -0.48
C ALA A 283 25.32 13.79 -1.23
N ARG A 284 24.61 12.81 -1.77
CA ARG A 284 23.47 13.08 -2.66
C ARG A 284 22.14 13.33 -1.91
N THR A 285 21.93 12.65 -0.80
CA THR A 285 20.72 12.80 0.01
C THR A 285 20.95 13.67 1.26
N GLY A 286 22.21 13.87 1.64
CA GLY A 286 22.59 14.57 2.86
C GLY A 286 22.41 16.10 2.79
N SER A 287 22.65 16.73 1.63
CA SER A 287 22.53 18.20 1.52
C SER A 287 21.06 18.67 1.66
N GLY A 288 20.13 17.99 1.01
CA GLY A 288 18.70 18.30 1.15
C GLY A 288 18.17 18.04 2.57
N TYR A 289 18.64 16.95 3.19
CA TYR A 289 18.29 16.64 4.56
C TYR A 289 18.89 17.63 5.56
N LEU A 290 20.13 18.07 5.34
CA LEU A 290 20.77 19.09 6.17
C LEU A 290 20.02 20.43 6.10
N GLY A 291 19.61 20.87 4.89
CA GLY A 291 18.81 22.08 4.72
C GLY A 291 17.47 21.99 5.46
N LEU A 292 16.79 20.85 5.38
CA LEU A 292 15.56 20.61 6.14
C LEU A 292 15.81 20.64 7.66
N ALA A 293 16.88 19.98 8.14
CA ALA A 293 17.19 19.93 9.56
C ALA A 293 17.48 21.33 10.13
N ILE A 294 18.21 22.18 9.38
CA ILE A 294 18.47 23.59 9.76
C ILE A 294 17.17 24.38 9.79
N GLY A 295 16.32 24.28 8.76
CA GLY A 295 15.04 24.96 8.72
C GLY A 295 14.10 24.57 9.85
N LEU A 296 14.02 23.27 10.14
CA LEU A 296 13.24 22.75 11.27
C LEU A 296 13.80 23.21 12.62
N PHE A 297 15.14 23.27 12.78
CA PHE A 297 15.77 23.79 14.01
C PHE A 297 15.40 25.23 14.29
N ILE A 298 15.50 26.09 13.26
CA ILE A 298 15.14 27.52 13.40
C ILE A 298 13.68 27.66 13.78
N LEU A 299 12.79 27.00 13.06
CA LEU A 299 11.34 27.07 13.28
C LEU A 299 10.95 26.51 14.64
N ASP A 300 11.54 25.38 15.07
CA ASP A 300 11.31 24.75 16.36
C ASP A 300 11.71 25.70 17.52
N THR A 301 12.91 26.30 17.42
CA THR A 301 13.40 27.25 18.44
C THR A 301 12.51 28.49 18.56
N LEU A 302 12.09 29.06 17.41
CA LEU A 302 11.20 30.22 17.37
C LEU A 302 9.84 29.90 17.96
N LEU A 303 9.25 28.77 17.59
CA LEU A 303 7.92 28.36 18.06
C LEU A 303 7.95 28.01 19.57
N ILE A 304 8.97 27.30 20.06
CA ILE A 304 9.09 27.02 21.50
C ILE A 304 9.14 28.34 22.28
N ARG A 305 9.98 29.29 21.81
CA ARG A 305 10.09 30.62 22.44
C ARG A 305 8.75 31.35 22.42
N LEU A 306 8.06 31.36 21.28
CA LEU A 306 6.73 32.00 21.12
C LEU A 306 5.72 31.39 22.11
N PHE A 307 5.63 30.07 22.20
CA PHE A 307 4.69 29.40 23.10
C PHE A 307 5.01 29.67 24.56
N TYR A 308 6.32 29.71 24.90
CA TYR A 308 6.74 30.06 26.26
C TYR A 308 6.44 31.53 26.63
N THR A 309 6.81 32.51 25.75
CA THR A 309 6.72 33.93 26.07
C THR A 309 5.33 34.52 25.88
N SER A 310 4.58 34.09 24.84
CA SER A 310 3.28 34.69 24.50
C SER A 310 2.10 33.94 25.11
N PHE A 311 2.22 32.61 25.28
CA PHE A 311 1.15 31.77 25.84
C PHE A 311 1.41 31.28 27.27
N GLY A 312 2.59 31.59 27.85
CA GLY A 312 2.95 31.17 29.20
C GLY A 312 3.08 29.66 29.41
N LEU A 313 3.23 28.88 28.33
CA LEU A 313 3.28 27.44 28.42
C LEU A 313 4.62 26.98 28.99
N HIS A 314 4.59 25.91 29.76
CA HIS A 314 5.84 25.28 30.26
C HIS A 314 6.71 24.80 29.09
N LEU A 315 8.05 25.00 29.19
CA LEU A 315 9.01 24.72 28.10
C LEU A 315 8.91 23.30 27.56
N LEU A 316 8.74 22.29 28.41
CA LEU A 316 8.61 20.89 27.98
C LEU A 316 7.28 20.66 27.22
N LEU A 317 6.19 21.30 27.67
CA LEU A 317 4.91 21.20 26.98
C LEU A 317 4.98 21.91 25.63
N SER A 318 5.58 23.09 25.55
CA SER A 318 5.85 23.80 24.29
C SER A 318 6.63 22.93 23.30
N LYS A 319 7.67 22.24 23.78
CA LYS A 319 8.46 21.33 22.97
C LYS A 319 7.64 20.17 22.40
N VAL A 320 6.72 19.57 23.19
CA VAL A 320 5.84 18.50 22.71
C VAL A 320 4.92 18.99 21.60
N ILE A 321 4.23 20.12 21.84
CA ILE A 321 3.27 20.68 20.88
C ILE A 321 3.97 21.07 19.58
N VAL A 322 5.09 21.79 19.67
CA VAL A 322 5.86 22.22 18.50
C VAL A 322 6.44 21.01 17.76
N GLY A 323 6.95 20.01 18.49
CA GLY A 323 7.47 18.78 17.91
C GLY A 323 6.42 18.01 17.10
N LEU A 324 5.18 17.91 17.60
CA LEU A 324 4.08 17.28 16.87
C LEU A 324 3.70 18.05 15.60
N LEU A 325 3.65 19.38 15.67
CA LEU A 325 3.39 20.22 14.49
C LEU A 325 4.50 20.06 13.42
N LEU A 326 5.75 20.14 13.85
CA LEU A 326 6.90 20.03 12.95
C LEU A 326 7.11 18.60 12.42
N PHE A 327 6.65 17.57 13.13
CA PHE A 327 6.63 16.21 12.63
C PHE A 327 5.81 16.10 11.35
N VAL A 328 4.61 16.67 11.32
CA VAL A 328 3.74 16.67 10.13
C VAL A 328 4.39 17.42 8.98
N VAL A 329 4.97 18.60 9.26
CA VAL A 329 5.67 19.42 8.25
C VAL A 329 6.88 18.68 7.68
N SER A 330 7.72 18.09 8.55
CA SER A 330 8.88 17.31 8.17
C SER A 330 8.51 16.11 7.28
N TRP A 331 7.46 15.38 7.65
CA TRP A 331 6.96 14.25 6.86
C TRP A 331 6.54 14.69 5.46
N LEU A 332 5.79 15.79 5.33
CA LEU A 332 5.36 16.30 4.04
C LEU A 332 6.53 16.72 3.14
N ILE A 333 7.53 17.41 3.71
CA ILE A 333 8.71 17.87 2.96
C ILE A 333 9.60 16.69 2.54
N GLN A 334 9.88 15.78 3.46
CA GLN A 334 10.69 14.60 3.15
C GLN A 334 10.06 13.78 2.03
N LYS A 335 8.74 13.53 2.11
CA LYS A 335 8.02 12.74 1.12
C LYS A 335 7.95 13.40 -0.26
N LYS A 336 7.70 14.73 -0.31
CA LYS A 336 7.46 15.43 -1.59
C LYS A 336 8.73 15.95 -2.27
N ILE A 337 9.80 16.20 -1.51
CA ILE A 337 10.98 16.92 -1.99
C ILE A 337 12.24 16.05 -1.91
N ILE A 338 12.55 15.47 -0.72
CA ILE A 338 13.86 14.85 -0.48
C ILE A 338 13.91 13.43 -1.04
N PHE A 339 12.86 12.64 -0.83
CA PHE A 339 12.77 11.24 -1.24
C PHE A 339 11.79 11.03 -2.40
N LYS A 340 11.56 12.08 -3.21
CA LYS A 340 10.82 11.94 -4.45
C LYS A 340 11.62 11.02 -5.38
N GLU A 341 11.15 9.79 -5.59
CA GLU A 341 11.68 8.91 -6.63
C GLU A 341 11.63 9.67 -7.96
N ARG A 342 12.79 9.90 -8.59
CA ARG A 342 12.81 10.32 -9.98
C ARG A 342 12.34 9.12 -10.79
N THR A 343 11.20 9.26 -11.46
CA THR A 343 10.86 8.38 -12.57
C THR A 343 12.06 8.32 -13.49
N ALA A 344 12.62 7.11 -13.66
CA ALA A 344 13.58 6.88 -14.74
C ALA A 344 12.92 7.34 -16.04
N PRO A 345 13.68 7.95 -16.98
CA PRO A 345 13.14 8.31 -18.26
C PRO A 345 12.54 7.03 -18.88
N THR A 346 11.28 7.10 -19.27
CA THR A 346 10.62 6.11 -20.09
C THR A 346 11.55 5.74 -21.22
N HIS A 347 12.14 4.54 -21.20
CA HIS A 347 12.70 3.97 -22.41
C HIS A 347 11.51 3.87 -23.38
N GLU A 348 11.54 4.68 -24.42
CA GLU A 348 10.74 4.49 -25.61
C GLU A 348 11.00 3.06 -26.08
N ILE A 349 9.99 2.21 -25.88
CA ILE A 349 9.94 0.91 -26.54
C ILE A 349 9.38 1.21 -27.92
N LEU A 350 10.28 1.31 -28.88
CA LEU A 350 10.00 1.23 -30.32
C LEU A 350 9.49 -0.15 -30.67
#